data_f16f845d064222e1f35e0bc5cf94e2cc
#
_entry.id   f16f845d064222e1f35e0bc5cf94e2cc
#
_cell.length_a   1.000
_cell.length_b   1.000
_cell.length_c   1.000
_cell.angle_alpha   90.00
_cell.angle_beta   90.00
_cell.angle_gamma   90.00
#
_symmetry.space_group_name_H-M   'P 1'
#
loop_
_entity.id
_entity.type
_entity.pdbx_description
1 polymer ?
#
loop_
_entity_poly.entity_id
_entity_poly.type
_entity_poly.pdbx_seq_one_letter_code
_entity_poly.pdbx_strand_id
1 'polypeptide(L)'
;MKKFLGKAFCLAMACALLCGAIACSPKTPEETGESTTGGNGLIETGVAAEYLPQLSEIKKYSGTINVDMIFGKHEYGWKAVKQAYQALQPGVNVKLTNYGSGEYATTIKQELQNTATSLGIFAGNYVNTLVPTYGYDFKASALDSKNPYAGNKVWRDVLSTQAYTMNMTSTGTNTLYVMNSQSLETCWYINVEAFVAAGVVDDDGNALIPSTWNELIEICARLKEAGYENPLGLAGDVDAITGTQFAWLFRVYGDQYYRDLLGDVQAKEGDWCHAELKDGFTLDLNAKQPEADKKYNPNVLRVYNAILDENTSYMDYVGPRSDKYKCFLENLGKIKPYVSGFFSTNSFDDVRDRFLSNKENKTSPVILLDYVGFGLSFANDIKDAGDRKFSIAMFDYPYMECSHEKKHCTTDFVRDVGGNGGYLSIYAKGRSEEEVEKYVDFIKFFMSPYGQSVFCGGMSKQNLSPDGLTTVKHVVMNDEWTTYFNGMENVWNVKFNGLCDMNPFQRMYSHGGSTSYSQAFGDYMRKFINGSESLESVTNGWADKIVGYYENEFSAKGYKKTCYKNPTDNPKS
;
A
#
# COMPACT_ATOMS: atom_id res chain seq x y z
N MET A 1 -37.36 41.11 20.32
CA MET A 1 -36.36 41.63 19.39
C MET A 1 -34.96 41.03 19.66
N LYS A 2 -34.84 39.72 19.91
CA LYS A 2 -33.56 38.99 20.18
C LYS A 2 -33.47 37.60 19.47
N LYS A 3 -34.20 37.38 18.38
CA LYS A 3 -34.18 36.12 17.62
C LYS A 3 -33.85 36.28 16.12
N PHE A 4 -33.41 37.46 15.67
CA PHE A 4 -33.11 37.72 14.25
C PHE A 4 -31.65 38.03 13.95
N LEU A 5 -30.75 38.11 14.96
CA LEU A 5 -29.32 38.33 14.73
C LEU A 5 -28.46 37.04 14.60
N GLY A 6 -29.03 35.87 14.83
CA GLY A 6 -28.27 34.62 14.80
C GLY A 6 -28.15 33.96 13.42
N LYS A 7 -28.93 34.37 12.43
CA LYS A 7 -28.92 33.75 11.07
C LYS A 7 -28.16 34.53 10.01
N ALA A 8 -27.82 35.79 10.29
CA ALA A 8 -27.03 36.62 9.36
C ALA A 8 -25.52 36.43 9.51
N PHE A 9 -25.05 35.87 10.63
CA PHE A 9 -23.62 35.68 10.90
C PHE A 9 -23.08 34.35 10.31
N CYS A 10 -23.94 33.33 10.09
CA CYS A 10 -23.54 32.09 9.47
C CYS A 10 -23.47 32.13 7.92
N LEU A 11 -24.10 33.11 7.28
CA LEU A 11 -24.09 33.25 5.82
C LEU A 11 -22.90 34.09 5.32
N ALA A 12 -22.31 34.91 6.20
CA ALA A 12 -21.12 35.72 5.85
C ALA A 12 -19.80 34.93 5.99
N MET A 13 -19.75 33.84 6.78
CA MET A 13 -18.57 32.98 6.89
C MET A 13 -18.49 31.92 5.78
N ALA A 14 -19.61 31.54 5.18
CA ALA A 14 -19.62 30.63 4.05
C ALA A 14 -19.18 31.25 2.72
N CYS A 15 -19.24 32.58 2.58
CA CYS A 15 -18.77 33.29 1.39
C CYS A 15 -17.29 33.68 1.44
N ALA A 16 -16.67 33.69 2.62
CA ALA A 16 -15.23 34.04 2.76
C ALA A 16 -14.29 32.82 2.54
N LEU A 17 -14.81 31.61 2.58
CA LEU A 17 -14.04 30.38 2.29
C LEU A 17 -14.06 29.94 0.81
N LEU A 18 -14.81 30.65 -0.03
CA LEU A 18 -14.91 30.35 -1.47
C LEU A 18 -14.04 31.26 -2.35
N CYS A 19 -13.33 32.23 -1.78
CA CYS A 19 -12.45 33.14 -2.53
C CYS A 19 -10.94 32.92 -2.34
N GLY A 20 -10.54 31.86 -1.60
CA GLY A 20 -9.13 31.53 -1.33
C GLY A 20 -8.52 30.45 -2.23
N ALA A 21 -9.27 29.87 -3.16
CA ALA A 21 -8.82 28.76 -4.01
C ALA A 21 -8.70 29.15 -5.49
N ILE A 22 -8.24 30.37 -5.78
CA ILE A 22 -7.87 30.77 -7.14
C ILE A 22 -6.48 31.39 -7.08
N ALA A 23 -5.45 30.56 -7.07
CA ALA A 23 -4.14 30.90 -7.61
C ALA A 23 -3.23 29.67 -7.50
N CYS A 24 -3.24 28.85 -8.49
CA CYS A 24 -2.15 28.10 -9.09
C CYS A 24 -2.76 27.04 -10.01
N SER A 25 -3.41 27.50 -11.10
CA SER A 25 -3.46 26.65 -12.27
C SER A 25 -2.04 26.63 -12.83
N PRO A 26 -1.37 25.47 -12.91
CA PRO A 26 -0.15 25.38 -13.69
C PRO A 26 -0.53 25.78 -15.12
N LYS A 27 0.21 26.73 -15.68
CA LYS A 27 0.15 27.01 -17.11
C LYS A 27 0.25 25.68 -17.85
N THR A 28 -0.74 25.37 -18.64
CA THR A 28 -0.68 24.27 -19.61
C THR A 28 0.61 24.44 -20.39
N PRO A 29 1.58 23.53 -20.31
CA PRO A 29 2.72 23.57 -21.21
C PRO A 29 2.17 23.29 -22.60
N GLU A 30 2.50 24.13 -23.56
CA GLU A 30 2.26 23.88 -24.98
C GLU A 30 2.83 22.49 -25.32
N GLU A 31 2.07 21.74 -26.10
CA GLU A 31 2.47 20.48 -26.72
C GLU A 31 3.67 20.68 -27.67
N THR A 32 4.87 20.78 -27.11
CA THR A 32 6.09 20.80 -27.91
C THR A 32 7.07 19.79 -27.37
N GLY A 33 6.87 18.57 -27.77
CA GLY A 33 7.80 17.48 -27.55
C GLY A 33 7.54 16.44 -28.63
N GLU A 34 8.09 16.64 -29.83
CA GLU A 34 8.17 15.57 -30.81
C GLU A 34 8.88 14.37 -30.17
N SER A 35 8.09 13.33 -29.90
CA SER A 35 8.63 12.01 -29.58
C SER A 35 9.33 11.50 -30.82
N THR A 36 10.64 11.32 -30.78
CA THR A 36 11.38 10.68 -31.88
C THR A 36 10.85 9.26 -32.04
N THR A 37 10.08 9.04 -33.11
CA THR A 37 9.68 7.70 -33.52
C THR A 37 10.83 7.07 -34.32
N GLY A 38 11.30 5.89 -33.86
CA GLY A 38 12.21 5.07 -34.66
C GLY A 38 11.55 4.67 -35.97
N GLY A 39 12.34 4.26 -36.99
CA GLY A 39 11.88 3.92 -38.34
C GLY A 39 10.78 2.84 -38.44
N ASN A 40 10.36 2.22 -37.36
CA ASN A 40 9.28 1.24 -37.21
C ASN A 40 8.02 1.79 -36.49
N GLY A 41 7.95 3.09 -36.21
CA GLY A 41 6.80 3.74 -35.56
C GLY A 41 6.73 3.56 -34.04
N LEU A 42 7.75 2.94 -33.42
CA LEU A 42 7.84 2.80 -31.97
C LEU A 42 8.52 4.02 -31.34
N ILE A 43 8.05 4.43 -30.16
CA ILE A 43 8.76 5.39 -29.33
C ILE A 43 10.04 4.73 -28.82
N GLU A 44 11.15 5.44 -28.88
CA GLU A 44 12.42 4.95 -28.34
C GLU A 44 12.35 4.94 -26.81
N THR A 45 12.51 3.75 -26.21
CA THR A 45 12.39 3.54 -24.76
C THR A 45 13.64 2.96 -24.11
N GLY A 46 14.62 2.53 -24.91
CA GLY A 46 15.79 1.80 -24.41
C GLY A 46 15.52 0.34 -24.02
N VAL A 47 14.29 -0.14 -24.13
CA VAL A 47 13.93 -1.55 -23.85
C VAL A 47 14.69 -2.47 -24.81
N ALA A 48 15.27 -3.56 -24.28
CA ALA A 48 16.02 -4.52 -25.08
C ALA A 48 15.15 -5.12 -26.20
N ALA A 49 15.74 -5.34 -27.38
CA ALA A 49 15.04 -5.74 -28.60
C ALA A 49 14.16 -6.98 -28.44
N GLU A 50 14.56 -7.90 -27.58
CA GLU A 50 13.83 -9.13 -27.29
C GLU A 50 12.52 -8.93 -26.49
N TYR A 51 12.28 -7.74 -25.95
CA TYR A 51 11.07 -7.35 -25.22
C TYR A 51 10.27 -6.26 -25.93
N LEU A 52 10.69 -5.83 -27.13
CA LEU A 52 9.96 -4.87 -27.93
C LEU A 52 8.71 -5.51 -28.59
N PRO A 53 7.69 -4.69 -28.92
CA PRO A 53 6.51 -5.16 -29.63
C PRO A 53 6.83 -5.90 -30.92
N GLN A 54 6.25 -7.07 -31.10
CA GLN A 54 6.32 -7.88 -32.33
C GLN A 54 5.16 -7.50 -33.25
N LEU A 55 5.37 -6.56 -34.14
CA LEU A 55 4.31 -5.90 -34.91
C LEU A 55 3.46 -6.86 -35.74
N SER A 56 4.05 -7.95 -36.25
CA SER A 56 3.36 -9.01 -37.00
C SER A 56 2.39 -9.84 -36.16
N GLU A 57 2.62 -9.90 -34.85
CA GLU A 57 1.83 -10.70 -33.92
C GLU A 57 0.68 -9.88 -33.27
N ILE A 58 0.66 -8.57 -33.48
CA ILE A 58 -0.36 -7.69 -32.89
C ILE A 58 -1.67 -7.80 -33.68
N LYS A 59 -2.69 -8.43 -33.06
CA LYS A 59 -4.06 -8.41 -33.57
C LYS A 59 -4.58 -6.96 -33.62
N LYS A 60 -5.21 -6.58 -34.73
CA LYS A 60 -5.75 -5.21 -34.88
C LYS A 60 -7.17 -5.15 -34.37
N TYR A 61 -7.44 -4.09 -33.62
CA TYR A 61 -8.75 -3.77 -33.07
C TYR A 61 -9.23 -2.42 -33.56
N SER A 62 -10.53 -2.14 -33.33
CA SER A 62 -11.13 -0.85 -33.62
C SER A 62 -12.12 -0.45 -32.52
N GLY A 63 -12.53 0.83 -32.54
CA GLY A 63 -13.49 1.39 -31.58
C GLY A 63 -12.83 2.08 -30.39
N THR A 64 -13.57 2.24 -29.31
CA THR A 64 -13.11 2.99 -28.13
C THR A 64 -12.70 2.07 -26.99
N ILE A 65 -11.63 2.44 -26.29
CA ILE A 65 -11.22 1.92 -24.99
C ILE A 65 -11.38 3.05 -23.98
N ASN A 66 -12.22 2.86 -22.97
CA ASN A 66 -12.36 3.80 -21.86
C ASN A 66 -11.45 3.38 -20.71
N VAL A 67 -10.70 4.31 -20.15
CA VAL A 67 -9.84 4.13 -18.96
C VAL A 67 -10.30 5.16 -17.94
N ASP A 68 -10.95 4.67 -16.91
CA ASP A 68 -11.69 5.43 -15.92
C ASP A 68 -11.01 5.31 -14.55
N MET A 69 -10.13 6.26 -14.22
CA MET A 69 -9.19 6.14 -13.11
C MET A 69 -9.07 7.44 -12.30
N ILE A 70 -8.40 7.33 -11.16
CA ILE A 70 -7.81 8.46 -10.45
C ILE A 70 -6.37 8.58 -10.97
N PHE A 71 -6.12 9.52 -11.86
CA PHE A 71 -4.80 9.62 -12.47
C PHE A 71 -3.81 10.42 -11.60
N GLY A 72 -4.24 11.53 -11.01
CA GLY A 72 -3.33 12.42 -10.30
C GLY A 72 -2.10 12.78 -11.15
N LYS A 73 -0.92 12.70 -10.56
CA LYS A 73 0.36 12.92 -11.28
C LYS A 73 0.63 11.90 -12.40
N HIS A 74 0.03 10.72 -12.34
CA HIS A 74 0.20 9.65 -13.34
C HIS A 74 -0.46 9.96 -14.69
N GLU A 75 -1.26 11.02 -14.79
CA GLU A 75 -1.95 11.42 -16.03
C GLU A 75 -0.98 11.57 -17.21
N TYR A 76 0.22 12.08 -16.97
CA TYR A 76 1.23 12.27 -18.02
C TYR A 76 1.75 10.94 -18.58
N GLY A 77 1.97 9.96 -17.70
CA GLY A 77 2.32 8.61 -18.12
C GLY A 77 1.20 7.96 -18.95
N TRP A 78 -0.06 8.10 -18.49
CA TRP A 78 -1.22 7.57 -19.20
C TRP A 78 -1.44 8.23 -20.57
N LYS A 79 -1.17 9.53 -20.71
CA LYS A 79 -1.20 10.22 -22.01
C LYS A 79 -0.16 9.66 -22.97
N ALA A 80 1.06 9.40 -22.50
CA ALA A 80 2.11 8.77 -23.31
C ALA A 80 1.72 7.34 -23.74
N VAL A 81 1.18 6.53 -22.81
CA VAL A 81 0.65 5.19 -23.08
C VAL A 81 -0.45 5.22 -24.14
N LYS A 82 -1.42 6.13 -24.02
CA LYS A 82 -2.46 6.33 -25.02
C LYS A 82 -1.88 6.59 -26.41
N GLN A 83 -0.95 7.53 -26.53
CA GLN A 83 -0.32 7.89 -27.81
C GLN A 83 0.42 6.70 -28.42
N ALA A 84 1.23 5.99 -27.63
CA ALA A 84 2.00 4.85 -28.11
C ALA A 84 1.10 3.67 -28.51
N TYR A 85 0.05 3.38 -27.73
CA TYR A 85 -0.89 2.33 -28.09
C TYR A 85 -1.67 2.65 -29.37
N GLN A 86 -2.17 3.87 -29.52
CA GLN A 86 -2.91 4.30 -30.72
C GLN A 86 -2.02 4.29 -31.97
N ALA A 87 -0.71 4.55 -31.86
CA ALA A 87 0.22 4.39 -32.97
C ALA A 87 0.32 2.92 -33.43
N LEU A 88 0.25 1.97 -32.51
CA LEU A 88 0.23 0.53 -32.81
C LEU A 88 -1.16 0.02 -33.21
N GLN A 89 -2.22 0.68 -32.76
CA GLN A 89 -3.63 0.32 -32.97
C GLN A 89 -4.41 1.52 -33.55
N PRO A 90 -4.17 1.91 -34.80
CA PRO A 90 -4.74 3.15 -35.35
C PRO A 90 -6.27 3.14 -35.48
N GLY A 91 -6.90 1.96 -35.40
CA GLY A 91 -8.36 1.83 -35.35
C GLY A 91 -8.97 2.06 -33.97
N VAL A 92 -8.15 2.21 -32.93
CA VAL A 92 -8.60 2.34 -31.53
C VAL A 92 -8.47 3.79 -31.06
N ASN A 93 -9.54 4.29 -30.42
CA ASN A 93 -9.51 5.56 -29.68
C ASN A 93 -9.48 5.27 -28.16
N VAL A 94 -8.40 5.63 -27.47
CA VAL A 94 -8.29 5.52 -26.02
C VAL A 94 -8.80 6.80 -25.37
N LYS A 95 -9.86 6.68 -24.55
CA LYS A 95 -10.43 7.79 -23.79
C LYS A 95 -10.00 7.67 -22.33
N LEU A 96 -9.31 8.67 -21.82
CA LEU A 96 -8.91 8.77 -20.41
C LEU A 96 -9.92 9.66 -19.68
N THR A 97 -10.52 9.13 -18.61
CA THR A 97 -11.44 9.89 -17.74
C THR A 97 -10.85 9.94 -16.33
N ASN A 98 -10.55 11.16 -15.88
CA ASN A 98 -9.98 11.38 -14.55
C ASN A 98 -11.09 11.66 -13.54
N TYR A 99 -11.05 10.97 -12.40
CA TYR A 99 -11.99 11.13 -11.29
C TYR A 99 -11.29 11.68 -10.05
N GLY A 100 -12.05 12.39 -9.20
CA GLY A 100 -11.59 12.76 -7.88
C GLY A 100 -11.58 11.55 -6.94
N SER A 101 -10.59 11.49 -6.03
CA SER A 101 -10.43 10.36 -5.10
C SER A 101 -11.65 10.16 -4.17
N GLY A 102 -12.27 11.24 -3.71
CA GLY A 102 -13.39 11.20 -2.77
C GLY A 102 -14.69 10.63 -3.35
N GLU A 103 -14.90 10.72 -4.65
CA GLU A 103 -16.12 10.26 -5.34
C GLU A 103 -15.95 8.96 -6.12
N TYR A 104 -14.71 8.56 -6.39
CA TYR A 104 -14.38 7.46 -7.30
C TYR A 104 -15.13 6.16 -6.97
N ALA A 105 -15.01 5.68 -5.74
CA ALA A 105 -15.63 4.42 -5.33
C ALA A 105 -17.15 4.42 -5.52
N THR A 106 -17.82 5.54 -5.20
CA THR A 106 -19.28 5.69 -5.33
C THR A 106 -19.67 5.72 -6.80
N THR A 107 -18.96 6.48 -7.62
CA THR A 107 -19.24 6.61 -9.06
C THR A 107 -19.01 5.28 -9.77
N ILE A 108 -17.89 4.61 -9.55
CA ILE A 108 -17.62 3.30 -10.18
C ILE A 108 -18.63 2.25 -9.74
N LYS A 109 -19.06 2.26 -8.47
CA LYS A 109 -20.12 1.37 -8.01
C LYS A 109 -21.43 1.59 -8.76
N GLN A 110 -21.82 2.82 -9.03
CA GLN A 110 -23.02 3.17 -9.80
C GLN A 110 -22.88 2.74 -11.27
N GLU A 111 -21.72 3.02 -11.88
CA GLU A 111 -21.43 2.62 -13.26
C GLU A 111 -21.44 1.10 -13.44
N LEU A 112 -20.89 0.32 -12.52
CA LEU A 112 -20.92 -1.14 -12.57
C LEU A 112 -22.36 -1.71 -12.57
N GLN A 113 -23.28 -1.04 -11.91
CA GLN A 113 -24.68 -1.43 -11.82
C GLN A 113 -25.54 -0.89 -12.99
N ASN A 114 -25.02 0.04 -13.77
CA ASN A 114 -25.70 0.63 -14.92
C ASN A 114 -25.52 -0.27 -16.16
N THR A 115 -26.62 -0.77 -16.71
CA THR A 115 -26.59 -1.63 -17.91
C THR A 115 -26.16 -0.94 -19.19
N ALA A 116 -26.21 0.39 -19.22
CA ALA A 116 -25.79 1.23 -20.36
C ALA A 116 -24.42 1.89 -20.13
N THR A 117 -23.63 1.39 -19.18
CA THR A 117 -22.34 1.97 -18.83
C THR A 117 -21.34 1.91 -19.98
N SER A 118 -20.55 2.96 -20.12
CA SER A 118 -19.36 2.99 -20.98
C SER A 118 -18.08 2.61 -20.24
N LEU A 119 -18.17 2.26 -18.94
CA LEU A 119 -17.02 1.90 -18.10
C LEU A 119 -16.15 0.84 -18.78
N GLY A 120 -14.85 1.06 -18.84
CA GLY A 120 -13.90 0.16 -19.47
C GLY A 120 -12.92 -0.45 -18.49
N ILE A 121 -11.75 0.18 -18.39
CA ILE A 121 -10.72 -0.17 -17.42
C ILE A 121 -10.89 0.73 -16.20
N PHE A 122 -10.86 0.15 -15.01
CA PHE A 122 -11.08 0.86 -13.75
C PHE A 122 -10.25 0.25 -12.61
N ALA A 123 -10.07 0.99 -11.51
CA ALA A 123 -9.37 0.51 -10.32
C ALA A 123 -10.30 -0.35 -9.44
N GLY A 124 -10.28 -1.66 -9.66
CA GLY A 124 -11.21 -2.62 -9.05
C GLY A 124 -11.09 -2.76 -7.53
N ASN A 125 -9.94 -2.40 -6.95
CA ASN A 125 -9.71 -2.43 -5.50
C ASN A 125 -10.69 -1.55 -4.71
N TYR A 126 -11.20 -0.47 -5.28
CA TYR A 126 -12.20 0.41 -4.64
C TYR A 126 -13.61 -0.21 -4.58
N VAL A 127 -13.85 -1.24 -5.39
CA VAL A 127 -15.15 -1.90 -5.52
C VAL A 127 -15.03 -3.42 -5.54
N ASN A 128 -14.05 -3.97 -4.84
CA ASN A 128 -13.62 -5.37 -4.86
C ASN A 128 -14.75 -6.39 -4.61
N THR A 129 -15.79 -6.05 -3.85
CA THR A 129 -16.96 -6.92 -3.64
C THR A 129 -17.86 -7.07 -4.88
N LEU A 130 -17.78 -6.13 -5.82
CA LEU A 130 -18.57 -6.12 -7.06
C LEU A 130 -17.79 -6.67 -8.26
N VAL A 131 -16.46 -6.56 -8.24
CA VAL A 131 -15.60 -6.96 -9.36
C VAL A 131 -15.83 -8.42 -9.79
N PRO A 132 -16.04 -9.41 -8.90
CA PRO A 132 -16.35 -10.77 -9.33
C PRO A 132 -17.64 -10.93 -10.15
N THR A 133 -18.59 -10.00 -10.01
CA THR A 133 -19.88 -10.04 -10.73
C THR A 133 -19.80 -9.32 -12.08
N TYR A 134 -18.95 -8.33 -12.22
CA TYR A 134 -18.92 -7.42 -13.36
C TYR A 134 -17.59 -7.44 -14.12
N GLY A 135 -16.53 -7.88 -13.47
CA GLY A 135 -15.17 -7.83 -13.99
C GLY A 135 -14.78 -9.03 -14.83
N TYR A 136 -13.76 -8.84 -15.65
CA TYR A 136 -13.10 -9.90 -16.39
C TYR A 136 -12.15 -10.68 -15.46
N ASP A 137 -12.25 -12.01 -15.52
CA ASP A 137 -11.32 -12.90 -14.84
C ASP A 137 -10.12 -13.19 -15.75
N PHE A 138 -8.96 -12.62 -15.41
CA PHE A 138 -7.73 -12.79 -16.18
C PHE A 138 -7.20 -14.22 -16.19
N LYS A 139 -7.57 -15.06 -15.25
CA LYS A 139 -7.24 -16.50 -15.10
C LYS A 139 -5.80 -16.86 -15.50
N ALA A 140 -5.39 -18.04 -15.12
CA ALA A 140 -4.14 -18.62 -15.60
C ALA A 140 -4.04 -18.57 -17.15
N SER A 141 -5.14 -18.81 -17.87
CA SER A 141 -5.15 -18.80 -19.34
C SER A 141 -4.73 -17.47 -19.98
N ALA A 142 -5.12 -16.32 -19.42
CA ALA A 142 -4.67 -15.04 -19.96
C ALA A 142 -3.21 -14.76 -19.64
N LEU A 143 -2.78 -15.05 -18.41
CA LEU A 143 -1.39 -14.89 -17.98
C LEU A 143 -0.44 -15.83 -18.72
N ASP A 144 -0.89 -17.04 -19.06
CA ASP A 144 -0.09 -18.04 -19.78
C ASP A 144 -0.11 -17.84 -21.30
N SER A 145 -0.92 -16.90 -21.81
CA SER A 145 -0.92 -16.53 -23.21
C SER A 145 0.26 -15.62 -23.56
N LYS A 146 0.64 -15.62 -24.84
CA LYS A 146 1.69 -14.73 -25.34
C LYS A 146 1.27 -13.27 -25.29
N ASN A 147 2.25 -12.40 -25.02
CA ASN A 147 2.10 -10.95 -25.08
C ASN A 147 2.90 -10.39 -26.25
N PRO A 148 2.25 -9.96 -27.33
CA PRO A 148 2.94 -9.45 -28.51
C PRO A 148 3.70 -8.15 -28.24
N TYR A 149 3.32 -7.41 -27.20
CA TYR A 149 3.99 -6.18 -26.78
C TYR A 149 5.22 -6.40 -25.90
N ALA A 150 5.52 -7.66 -25.57
CA ALA A 150 6.65 -8.09 -24.74
C ALA A 150 7.52 -9.11 -25.47
N GLY A 151 7.85 -8.89 -26.73
CA GLY A 151 8.64 -9.83 -27.52
C GLY A 151 7.92 -11.15 -27.80
N ASN A 152 6.60 -11.16 -27.78
CA ASN A 152 5.76 -12.36 -27.91
C ASN A 152 6.08 -13.47 -26.87
N LYS A 153 6.64 -13.07 -25.72
CA LYS A 153 6.87 -13.97 -24.57
C LYS A 153 5.56 -14.29 -23.86
N VAL A 154 5.55 -15.33 -23.03
CA VAL A 154 4.41 -15.59 -22.14
C VAL A 154 4.24 -14.40 -21.19
N TRP A 155 3.03 -13.90 -21.05
CA TRP A 155 2.78 -12.65 -20.31
C TRP A 155 3.25 -12.75 -18.85
N ARG A 156 2.99 -13.85 -18.17
CA ARG A 156 3.44 -14.13 -16.82
C ARG A 156 4.96 -13.97 -16.64
N ASP A 157 5.76 -14.35 -17.63
CA ASP A 157 7.23 -14.36 -17.52
C ASP A 157 7.83 -12.95 -17.42
N VAL A 158 7.13 -11.96 -17.98
CA VAL A 158 7.54 -10.55 -17.92
C VAL A 158 6.92 -9.79 -16.74
N LEU A 159 6.18 -10.47 -15.86
CA LEU A 159 5.58 -9.90 -14.66
C LEU A 159 6.29 -10.43 -13.41
N SER A 160 6.36 -9.59 -12.37
CA SER A 160 6.62 -10.07 -11.01
C SER A 160 5.36 -10.78 -10.48
N THR A 161 5.52 -11.65 -9.50
CA THR A 161 4.39 -12.33 -8.88
C THR A 161 3.42 -11.36 -8.21
N GLN A 162 3.90 -10.23 -7.72
CA GLN A 162 3.10 -9.17 -7.12
C GLN A 162 2.05 -8.57 -8.08
N ALA A 163 2.30 -8.63 -9.40
CA ALA A 163 1.33 -8.14 -10.39
C ALA A 163 -0.04 -8.81 -10.28
N TYR A 164 -0.10 -10.05 -9.78
CA TYR A 164 -1.33 -10.85 -9.80
C TYR A 164 -1.60 -11.66 -8.51
N THR A 165 -0.60 -12.08 -7.73
CA THR A 165 -0.82 -13.03 -6.61
C THR A 165 -1.64 -12.47 -5.48
N MET A 166 -1.48 -11.20 -5.12
CA MET A 166 -2.16 -10.59 -3.97
C MET A 166 -3.67 -10.39 -4.19
N ASN A 167 -4.11 -10.43 -5.44
CA ASN A 167 -5.52 -10.27 -5.81
C ASN A 167 -6.17 -11.57 -6.29
N MET A 168 -5.41 -12.66 -6.32
CA MET A 168 -6.01 -13.98 -6.56
C MET A 168 -6.85 -14.33 -5.34
N THR A 169 -8.12 -14.68 -5.57
CA THR A 169 -8.96 -15.14 -4.48
C THR A 169 -8.39 -16.45 -3.93
N SER A 170 -8.28 -16.55 -2.63
CA SER A 170 -7.85 -17.76 -1.92
C SER A 170 -8.90 -18.88 -1.96
N THR A 171 -10.09 -18.60 -2.46
CA THR A 171 -11.14 -19.59 -2.70
C THR A 171 -10.78 -20.39 -3.94
N GLY A 172 -10.76 -21.72 -3.86
CA GLY A 172 -10.28 -22.71 -4.83
C GLY A 172 -10.54 -22.52 -6.34
N THR A 173 -11.10 -21.40 -6.75
CA THR A 173 -11.39 -21.03 -8.14
C THR A 173 -10.22 -20.31 -8.83
N ASN A 174 -9.17 -19.91 -8.11
CA ASN A 174 -8.02 -19.17 -8.65
C ASN A 174 -8.41 -18.01 -9.59
N THR A 175 -9.43 -17.24 -9.22
CA THR A 175 -9.89 -16.11 -10.03
C THR A 175 -9.01 -14.89 -9.82
N LEU A 176 -8.78 -14.11 -10.87
CA LEU A 176 -7.98 -12.89 -10.86
C LEU A 176 -8.73 -11.77 -11.59
N TYR A 177 -9.34 -10.89 -10.83
CA TYR A 177 -10.12 -9.77 -11.39
C TYR A 177 -9.37 -8.44 -11.38
N VAL A 178 -8.25 -8.35 -10.68
CA VAL A 178 -7.47 -7.12 -10.51
C VAL A 178 -6.00 -7.40 -10.76
N MET A 179 -5.42 -6.72 -11.73
CA MET A 179 -3.96 -6.68 -11.94
C MET A 179 -3.38 -5.46 -11.25
N ASN A 180 -2.11 -5.52 -10.84
CA ASN A 180 -1.39 -4.38 -10.27
C ASN A 180 -0.21 -4.01 -11.15
N SER A 181 -0.08 -2.74 -11.47
CA SER A 181 1.07 -2.24 -12.23
C SER A 181 2.22 -1.75 -11.36
N GLN A 182 1.99 -1.56 -10.07
CA GLN A 182 2.99 -1.07 -9.12
C GLN A 182 3.00 -1.91 -7.84
N SER A 183 4.18 -2.06 -7.26
CA SER A 183 4.42 -2.54 -5.91
C SER A 183 4.78 -1.34 -5.04
N LEU A 184 4.01 -1.15 -3.97
CA LEU A 184 4.27 -0.10 -2.99
C LEU A 184 5.02 -0.73 -1.83
N GLU A 185 6.20 -0.24 -1.55
CA GLU A 185 7.04 -0.63 -0.41
C GLU A 185 7.25 0.59 0.47
N THR A 186 7.53 0.38 1.75
CA THR A 186 7.68 1.44 2.74
C THR A 186 9.04 1.33 3.42
N CYS A 187 9.61 2.49 3.80
CA CYS A 187 10.88 2.58 4.51
C CYS A 187 10.89 3.81 5.41
N TRP A 188 11.93 3.92 6.22
CA TRP A 188 12.21 5.12 6.99
C TRP A 188 13.12 6.06 6.22
N TYR A 189 12.82 7.34 6.26
CA TYR A 189 13.65 8.44 5.75
C TYR A 189 14.26 9.21 6.89
N ILE A 190 15.46 9.75 6.69
CA ILE A 190 16.12 10.68 7.62
C ILE A 190 16.58 11.95 6.92
N ASN A 191 16.59 13.03 7.66
CA ASN A 191 17.29 14.25 7.30
C ASN A 191 18.76 14.11 7.74
N VAL A 192 19.66 13.91 6.79
CA VAL A 192 21.08 13.62 7.05
C VAL A 192 21.76 14.78 7.79
N GLU A 193 21.52 16.02 7.37
CA GLU A 193 22.13 17.19 7.98
C GLU A 193 21.69 17.37 9.44
N ALA A 194 20.46 17.04 9.77
CA ALA A 194 19.97 17.08 11.14
C ALA A 194 20.68 16.04 12.03
N PHE A 195 20.92 14.84 11.50
CA PHE A 195 21.67 13.79 12.18
C PHE A 195 23.10 14.20 12.44
N VAL A 196 23.80 14.70 11.39
CA VAL A 196 25.19 15.19 11.52
C VAL A 196 25.28 16.35 12.50
N ALA A 197 24.38 17.34 12.41
CA ALA A 197 24.34 18.48 13.32
C ALA A 197 24.07 18.10 14.78
N ALA A 198 23.33 17.00 15.01
CA ALA A 198 23.07 16.45 16.34
C ALA A 198 24.21 15.53 16.84
N GLY A 199 25.23 15.28 16.03
CA GLY A 199 26.30 14.32 16.35
C GLY A 199 25.83 12.87 16.34
N VAL A 200 24.68 12.56 15.69
CA VAL A 200 24.16 11.21 15.50
C VAL A 200 24.82 10.61 14.26
N VAL A 201 26.08 10.27 14.39
CA VAL A 201 26.92 9.79 13.30
C VAL A 201 27.65 8.51 13.70
N ASP A 202 28.05 7.73 12.70
CA ASP A 202 28.97 6.60 12.81
C ASP A 202 30.44 7.05 12.95
N ASP A 203 31.37 6.09 13.01
CA ASP A 203 32.81 6.36 13.15
C ASP A 203 33.39 7.11 11.95
N ASP A 204 32.77 7.04 10.80
CA ASP A 204 33.17 7.71 9.55
C ASP A 204 32.55 9.11 9.41
N GLY A 205 31.67 9.50 10.34
CA GLY A 205 30.98 10.79 10.34
C GLY A 205 29.72 10.82 9.48
N ASN A 206 29.23 9.68 8.99
CA ASN A 206 27.97 9.58 8.28
C ASN A 206 26.79 9.48 9.26
N ALA A 207 25.58 9.83 8.82
CA ALA A 207 24.38 9.67 9.62
C ALA A 207 24.22 8.21 10.09
N LEU A 208 24.04 8.01 11.39
CA LEU A 208 23.92 6.69 12.00
C LEU A 208 22.59 6.05 11.63
N ILE A 209 22.62 4.85 11.05
CA ILE A 209 21.45 4.10 10.63
C ILE A 209 21.16 2.99 11.64
N PRO A 210 19.94 2.93 12.24
CA PRO A 210 19.61 1.91 13.22
C PRO A 210 19.31 0.56 12.55
N SER A 211 19.79 -0.52 13.15
CA SER A 211 19.47 -1.90 12.78
C SER A 211 18.41 -2.50 13.69
N THR A 212 18.33 -2.03 14.93
CA THR A 212 17.38 -2.50 15.94
C THR A 212 16.43 -1.37 16.38
N TRP A 213 15.29 -1.78 16.96
CA TRP A 213 14.31 -0.83 17.50
C TRP A 213 14.89 -0.02 18.66
N ASN A 214 15.72 -0.63 19.50
CA ASN A 214 16.35 0.08 20.61
C ASN A 214 17.37 1.11 20.10
N GLU A 215 18.14 0.80 19.05
CA GLU A 215 19.01 1.79 18.40
C GLU A 215 18.22 2.97 17.82
N LEU A 216 17.05 2.72 17.18
CA LEU A 216 16.18 3.81 16.71
C LEU A 216 15.72 4.70 17.87
N ILE A 217 15.34 4.10 19.00
CA ILE A 217 14.92 4.83 20.20
C ILE A 217 16.10 5.65 20.78
N GLU A 218 17.30 5.09 20.82
CA GLU A 218 18.51 5.82 21.25
C GLU A 218 18.84 6.99 20.33
N ILE A 219 18.77 6.80 19.02
CA ILE A 219 18.90 7.88 18.04
C ILE A 219 17.88 8.99 18.28
N CYS A 220 16.61 8.63 18.49
CA CYS A 220 15.57 9.61 18.82
C CYS A 220 15.89 10.37 20.13
N ALA A 221 16.45 9.70 21.15
CA ALA A 221 16.86 10.35 22.38
C ALA A 221 17.99 11.37 22.16
N ARG A 222 19.04 10.99 21.43
CA ARG A 222 20.16 11.88 21.06
C ARG A 222 19.68 13.09 20.26
N LEU A 223 18.80 12.87 19.28
CA LEU A 223 18.19 13.97 18.51
C LEU A 223 17.40 14.93 19.41
N LYS A 224 16.65 14.39 20.37
CA LYS A 224 15.91 15.20 21.34
C LYS A 224 16.82 15.98 22.26
N GLU A 225 17.91 15.41 22.74
CA GLU A 225 18.96 16.10 23.53
C GLU A 225 19.62 17.22 22.72
N ALA A 226 19.79 17.06 21.41
CA ALA A 226 20.26 18.09 20.49
C ALA A 226 19.21 19.18 20.20
N GLY A 227 18.00 19.06 20.78
CA GLY A 227 16.93 20.06 20.74
C GLY A 227 15.84 19.82 19.69
N TYR A 228 15.83 18.69 18.99
CA TYR A 228 14.71 18.30 18.14
C TYR A 228 13.56 17.80 19.03
N GLU A 229 12.49 18.59 19.16
CA GLU A 229 11.41 18.30 20.13
C GLU A 229 10.71 16.96 19.85
N ASN A 230 10.44 16.69 18.57
CA ASN A 230 9.68 15.54 18.10
C ASN A 230 10.37 14.92 16.87
N PRO A 231 11.50 14.23 17.07
CA PRO A 231 12.33 13.78 15.96
C PRO A 231 11.65 12.75 15.04
N LEU A 232 10.61 12.05 15.56
CA LEU A 232 9.96 10.95 14.85
C LEU A 232 8.63 11.42 14.23
N GLY A 233 8.56 11.38 12.90
CA GLY A 233 7.40 11.76 12.10
C GLY A 233 6.44 10.60 11.91
N LEU A 234 5.44 10.52 12.81
CA LEU A 234 4.33 9.57 12.72
C LEU A 234 3.01 10.31 12.90
N ALA A 235 2.05 9.97 12.06
CA ALA A 235 0.68 10.45 12.14
C ALA A 235 -0.17 9.49 12.99
N GLY A 236 -1.17 10.03 13.65
CA GLY A 236 -2.03 9.29 14.57
C GLY A 236 -3.53 9.56 14.39
N ASP A 237 -3.95 10.15 13.28
CA ASP A 237 -5.37 10.14 12.92
C ASP A 237 -5.88 8.71 12.64
N VAL A 238 -7.18 8.55 12.42
CA VAL A 238 -7.76 7.21 12.23
C VAL A 238 -7.16 6.51 11.02
N ASP A 239 -6.95 7.23 9.93
CA ASP A 239 -6.44 6.65 8.68
C ASP A 239 -4.96 6.24 8.83
N ALA A 240 -4.16 7.02 9.54
CA ALA A 240 -2.78 6.67 9.82
C ALA A 240 -2.65 5.45 10.75
N ILE A 241 -3.51 5.34 11.75
CA ILE A 241 -3.49 4.19 12.69
C ILE A 241 -3.93 2.89 12.02
N THR A 242 -4.89 2.95 11.10
CA THR A 242 -5.53 1.74 10.55
C THR A 242 -5.19 1.45 9.10
N GLY A 243 -4.65 2.41 8.36
CA GLY A 243 -4.40 2.31 6.92
C GLY A 243 -2.98 2.65 6.45
N THR A 244 -2.24 3.49 7.18
CA THR A 244 -0.90 3.95 6.76
C THR A 244 0.17 3.69 7.83
N GLN A 245 0.93 4.66 8.25
CA GLN A 245 2.16 4.51 9.05
C GLN A 245 2.05 3.58 10.26
N PHE A 246 1.04 3.76 11.11
CA PHE A 246 0.86 2.88 12.27
C PHE A 246 0.41 1.47 11.88
N ALA A 247 -0.48 1.36 10.89
CA ALA A 247 -0.86 0.06 10.34
C ALA A 247 0.35 -0.69 9.77
N TRP A 248 1.30 0.01 9.14
CA TRP A 248 2.54 -0.59 8.65
C TRP A 248 3.40 -1.11 9.81
N LEU A 249 3.58 -0.34 10.87
CA LEU A 249 4.30 -0.79 12.07
C LEU A 249 3.64 -2.03 12.69
N PHE A 250 2.31 -2.03 12.81
CA PHE A 250 1.57 -3.19 13.30
C PHE A 250 1.73 -4.41 12.38
N ARG A 251 1.83 -4.20 11.08
CA ARG A 251 2.06 -5.26 10.11
C ARG A 251 3.44 -5.88 10.25
N VAL A 252 4.46 -5.06 10.18
CA VAL A 252 5.86 -5.47 10.24
C VAL A 252 6.15 -6.20 11.55
N TYR A 253 5.84 -5.56 12.67
CA TYR A 253 6.14 -6.15 13.97
C TYR A 253 5.12 -7.20 14.40
N GLY A 254 3.90 -7.14 13.89
CA GLY A 254 2.95 -8.24 14.04
C GLY A 254 3.45 -9.52 13.36
N ASP A 255 4.05 -9.43 12.18
CA ASP A 255 4.70 -10.56 11.52
C ASP A 255 5.89 -11.08 12.34
N GLN A 256 6.73 -10.20 12.84
CA GLN A 256 7.86 -10.58 13.68
C GLN A 256 7.45 -11.31 14.95
N TYR A 257 6.36 -10.89 15.58
CA TYR A 257 5.88 -11.49 16.82
C TYR A 257 5.02 -12.74 16.62
N TYR A 258 4.21 -12.81 15.57
CA TYR A 258 3.11 -13.75 15.43
C TYR A 258 3.17 -14.62 14.17
N ARG A 259 4.30 -14.67 13.47
CA ARG A 259 4.42 -15.48 12.28
C ARG A 259 4.20 -16.97 12.53
N ASP A 260 4.57 -17.47 13.69
CA ASP A 260 4.33 -18.84 14.13
C ASP A 260 2.83 -19.20 14.14
N LEU A 261 1.95 -18.24 14.41
CA LEU A 261 0.50 -18.43 14.35
C LEU A 261 -0.01 -18.90 12.98
N LEU A 262 0.70 -18.61 11.90
CA LEU A 262 0.32 -19.06 10.55
C LEU A 262 0.17 -20.59 10.47
N GLY A 263 1.03 -21.34 11.16
CA GLY A 263 0.95 -22.81 11.23
C GLY A 263 -0.28 -23.31 11.99
N ASP A 264 -0.66 -22.60 13.05
CA ASP A 264 -1.76 -23.01 13.94
C ASP A 264 -3.13 -22.74 13.33
N VAL A 265 -3.26 -21.64 12.59
CA VAL A 265 -4.53 -21.22 11.97
C VAL A 265 -4.73 -21.74 10.54
N GLN A 266 -3.73 -22.45 9.99
CA GLN A 266 -3.90 -23.16 8.71
C GLN A 266 -5.07 -24.14 8.84
N ALA A 267 -5.99 -24.11 7.88
CA ALA A 267 -7.10 -25.04 7.86
C ALA A 267 -6.61 -26.49 7.75
N LYS A 268 -7.29 -27.40 8.42
CA LYS A 268 -6.90 -28.82 8.56
C LYS A 268 -8.03 -29.71 8.06
N GLU A 269 -7.71 -30.97 7.78
CA GLU A 269 -8.72 -31.98 7.45
C GLU A 269 -9.82 -31.99 8.52
N GLY A 270 -11.08 -31.97 8.09
CA GLY A 270 -12.25 -31.85 8.95
C GLY A 270 -12.74 -30.42 9.15
N ASP A 271 -11.99 -29.38 8.79
CA ASP A 271 -12.47 -28.00 8.80
C ASP A 271 -13.52 -27.78 7.71
N TRP A 272 -14.51 -26.94 7.97
CA TRP A 272 -15.59 -26.63 7.02
C TRP A 272 -15.06 -26.06 5.68
N CYS A 273 -13.88 -25.41 5.68
CA CYS A 273 -13.25 -24.81 4.52
C CYS A 273 -12.11 -25.68 3.94
N HIS A 274 -11.92 -26.94 4.40
CA HIS A 274 -10.79 -27.78 4.00
C HIS A 274 -10.73 -28.04 2.49
N ALA A 275 -11.87 -28.18 1.84
CA ALA A 275 -11.92 -28.41 0.37
C ALA A 275 -11.32 -27.26 -0.45
N GLU A 276 -11.16 -26.07 0.16
CA GLU A 276 -10.54 -24.91 -0.48
C GLU A 276 -9.01 -24.87 -0.28
N LEU A 277 -8.47 -25.87 0.45
CA LEU A 277 -7.06 -25.89 0.80
C LEU A 277 -6.17 -26.28 -0.37
N LYS A 278 -5.02 -25.63 -0.41
CA LYS A 278 -3.86 -26.09 -1.17
C LYS A 278 -3.01 -26.96 -0.26
N ASP A 279 -2.95 -28.25 -0.58
CA ASP A 279 -2.09 -29.19 0.15
C ASP A 279 -0.62 -28.75 0.13
N GLY A 280 0.09 -29.06 1.20
CA GLY A 280 1.54 -28.92 1.27
C GLY A 280 2.06 -27.57 1.76
N PHE A 281 1.28 -26.77 2.51
CA PHE A 281 1.84 -25.65 3.24
C PHE A 281 2.74 -26.16 4.39
N THR A 282 3.98 -25.69 4.40
CA THR A 282 4.92 -25.86 5.51
C THR A 282 5.40 -24.49 5.94
N LEU A 283 5.23 -24.15 7.20
CA LEU A 283 5.68 -22.89 7.75
C LEU A 283 7.20 -22.86 7.83
N ASP A 284 7.82 -21.93 7.13
CA ASP A 284 9.21 -21.56 7.28
C ASP A 284 9.31 -20.16 7.91
N LEU A 285 9.69 -20.11 9.18
CA LEU A 285 9.85 -18.85 9.92
C LEU A 285 10.93 -17.95 9.31
N ASN A 286 11.89 -18.51 8.59
CA ASN A 286 13.00 -17.78 7.98
C ASN A 286 12.74 -17.41 6.51
N ALA A 287 11.64 -17.85 5.93
CA ALA A 287 11.29 -17.48 4.56
C ALA A 287 11.21 -15.95 4.40
N LYS A 288 11.94 -15.41 3.44
CA LYS A 288 11.95 -13.97 3.14
C LYS A 288 10.83 -13.55 2.18
N GLN A 289 10.19 -14.51 1.54
CA GLN A 289 9.08 -14.27 0.63
C GLN A 289 7.81 -14.90 1.20
N PRO A 290 6.63 -14.31 0.98
CA PRO A 290 5.38 -14.92 1.36
C PRO A 290 5.09 -16.11 0.45
N GLU A 291 5.79 -17.23 0.65
CA GLU A 291 5.39 -18.51 0.03
C GLU A 291 4.01 -18.94 0.52
N ALA A 292 3.64 -18.44 1.68
CA ALA A 292 2.32 -18.56 2.26
C ALA A 292 1.20 -18.15 1.30
N ASP A 293 1.38 -17.10 0.50
CA ASP A 293 0.35 -16.61 -0.43
C ASP A 293 -0.08 -17.66 -1.46
N LYS A 294 0.78 -18.61 -1.78
CA LYS A 294 0.48 -19.63 -2.80
C LYS A 294 -0.15 -20.89 -2.24
N LYS A 295 0.18 -21.26 -1.00
CA LYS A 295 -0.19 -22.52 -0.37
C LYS A 295 -0.94 -22.34 0.95
N TYR A 296 -0.88 -21.15 1.52
CA TYR A 296 -1.49 -20.83 2.79
C TYR A 296 -2.98 -20.52 2.63
N ASN A 297 -3.79 -21.24 3.37
CA ASN A 297 -5.23 -21.01 3.43
C ASN A 297 -5.70 -21.10 4.89
N PRO A 298 -5.77 -19.97 5.60
CA PRO A 298 -6.16 -19.97 7.00
C PRO A 298 -7.64 -20.27 7.15
N ASN A 299 -7.98 -21.12 8.10
CA ASN A 299 -9.33 -21.15 8.62
C ASN A 299 -9.57 -19.86 9.41
N VAL A 300 -10.32 -18.93 8.84
CA VAL A 300 -10.58 -17.63 9.45
C VAL A 300 -11.19 -17.74 10.86
N LEU A 301 -12.00 -18.78 11.12
CA LEU A 301 -12.57 -18.98 12.45
C LEU A 301 -11.52 -19.40 13.47
N ARG A 302 -10.46 -20.11 13.09
CA ARG A 302 -9.31 -20.39 13.95
C ARG A 302 -8.56 -19.13 14.33
N VAL A 303 -8.44 -18.17 13.38
CA VAL A 303 -7.87 -16.85 13.66
C VAL A 303 -8.68 -16.12 14.74
N TYR A 304 -10.00 -16.07 14.55
CA TYR A 304 -10.88 -15.43 15.53
C TYR A 304 -10.90 -16.18 16.88
N ASN A 305 -10.89 -17.50 16.87
CA ASN A 305 -10.79 -18.30 18.08
C ASN A 305 -9.50 -17.96 18.85
N ALA A 306 -8.37 -17.91 18.17
CA ALA A 306 -7.08 -17.56 18.78
C ALA A 306 -7.07 -16.16 19.44
N ILE A 307 -7.84 -15.22 18.89
CA ILE A 307 -7.90 -13.84 19.37
C ILE A 307 -8.96 -13.65 20.46
N LEU A 308 -10.11 -14.36 20.39
CA LEU A 308 -11.32 -14.02 21.11
C LEU A 308 -11.74 -15.03 22.18
N ASP A 309 -11.31 -16.30 22.10
CA ASP A 309 -11.76 -17.32 23.01
C ASP A 309 -10.89 -17.38 24.27
N GLU A 310 -11.41 -16.81 25.35
CA GLU A 310 -10.74 -16.77 26.68
C GLU A 310 -10.50 -18.17 27.31
N ASN A 311 -11.15 -19.22 26.79
CA ASN A 311 -10.98 -20.58 27.28
C ASN A 311 -9.86 -21.34 26.55
N THR A 312 -9.22 -20.74 25.58
CA THR A 312 -8.11 -21.35 24.85
C THR A 312 -6.77 -20.85 25.38
N SER A 313 -5.74 -21.70 25.30
CA SER A 313 -4.35 -21.29 25.54
C SER A 313 -3.86 -20.17 24.59
N TYR A 314 -4.59 -19.91 23.52
CA TYR A 314 -4.29 -18.82 22.60
C TYR A 314 -4.59 -17.44 23.15
N MET A 315 -5.55 -17.30 24.07
CA MET A 315 -5.81 -16.01 24.71
C MET A 315 -4.59 -15.53 25.51
N ASP A 316 -3.90 -16.46 26.18
CA ASP A 316 -2.63 -16.16 26.87
C ASP A 316 -1.48 -15.84 25.92
N TYR A 317 -1.63 -16.18 24.64
CA TYR A 317 -0.58 -16.05 23.63
C TYR A 317 -0.83 -14.93 22.63
N VAL A 318 -2.07 -14.75 22.15
CA VAL A 318 -2.42 -13.87 21.02
C VAL A 318 -3.33 -12.73 21.42
N GLY A 319 -4.21 -12.92 22.37
CA GLY A 319 -5.23 -11.94 22.76
C GLY A 319 -4.64 -10.61 23.27
N PRO A 320 -5.44 -9.54 23.29
CA PRO A 320 -4.97 -8.22 23.74
C PRO A 320 -4.44 -8.18 25.18
N ARG A 321 -4.86 -9.13 26.03
CA ARG A 321 -4.37 -9.26 27.41
C ARG A 321 -3.12 -10.13 27.53
N SER A 322 -2.69 -10.80 26.47
CA SER A 322 -1.55 -11.70 26.50
C SER A 322 -0.24 -10.96 26.80
N ASP A 323 0.70 -11.64 27.43
CA ASP A 323 2.04 -11.09 27.70
C ASP A 323 2.77 -10.76 26.38
N LYS A 324 2.55 -11.57 25.34
CA LYS A 324 3.13 -11.35 24.01
C LYS A 324 2.63 -10.04 23.40
N TYR A 325 1.33 -9.78 23.46
CA TYR A 325 0.75 -8.52 22.96
C TYR A 325 1.19 -7.30 23.76
N LYS A 326 1.23 -7.44 25.10
CA LYS A 326 1.74 -6.37 25.97
C LYS A 326 3.20 -6.07 25.68
N CYS A 327 4.05 -7.08 25.53
CA CYS A 327 5.46 -6.91 25.16
C CYS A 327 5.62 -6.17 23.80
N PHE A 328 4.82 -6.55 22.81
CA PHE A 328 4.79 -5.84 21.52
C PHE A 328 4.43 -4.36 21.68
N LEU A 329 3.35 -4.06 22.41
CA LEU A 329 2.92 -2.67 22.63
C LEU A 329 3.90 -1.89 23.52
N GLU A 330 4.54 -2.51 24.50
CA GLU A 330 5.60 -1.88 25.32
C GLU A 330 6.77 -1.43 24.44
N ASN A 331 7.25 -2.30 23.56
CA ASN A 331 8.30 -1.94 22.62
C ASN A 331 7.86 -0.82 21.68
N LEU A 332 6.66 -0.94 21.09
CA LEU A 332 6.12 0.11 20.25
C LEU A 332 5.97 1.43 21.04
N GLY A 333 5.55 1.37 22.28
CA GLY A 333 5.34 2.52 23.17
C GLY A 333 6.61 3.30 23.52
N LYS A 334 7.80 2.75 23.28
CA LYS A 334 9.08 3.49 23.48
C LYS A 334 9.19 4.74 22.60
N ILE A 335 8.41 4.84 21.52
CA ILE A 335 8.38 6.03 20.67
C ILE A 335 7.66 7.24 21.30
N LYS A 336 6.85 7.04 22.34
CA LYS A 336 6.00 8.10 22.94
C LYS A 336 6.70 9.44 23.18
N PRO A 337 7.93 9.47 23.74
CA PRO A 337 8.62 10.72 23.99
C PRO A 337 9.06 11.47 22.74
N TYR A 338 9.03 10.84 21.57
CA TYR A 338 9.69 11.30 20.35
C TYR A 338 8.71 11.65 19.22
N VAL A 339 7.41 11.40 19.41
CA VAL A 339 6.35 11.79 18.48
C VAL A 339 5.74 13.13 18.90
N SER A 340 5.14 13.84 17.94
CA SER A 340 4.51 15.14 18.18
C SER A 340 3.40 15.08 19.22
N GLY A 341 3.27 16.10 20.07
CA GLY A 341 2.11 16.32 20.93
C GLY A 341 0.78 16.39 20.16
N PHE A 342 0.82 16.71 18.86
CA PHE A 342 -0.32 16.69 17.95
C PHE A 342 -0.47 15.35 17.21
N PHE A 343 0.22 14.30 17.63
CA PHE A 343 0.16 12.98 17.03
C PHE A 343 -1.27 12.53 16.71
N SER A 344 -2.18 12.67 17.65
CA SER A 344 -3.58 12.19 17.52
C SER A 344 -4.42 12.90 16.45
N THR A 345 -3.98 14.06 15.97
CA THR A 345 -4.71 14.89 14.99
C THR A 345 -3.95 15.09 13.69
N ASN A 346 -2.65 14.76 13.66
CA ASN A 346 -1.87 14.86 12.45
C ASN A 346 -2.26 13.77 11.46
N SER A 347 -2.56 14.17 10.23
CA SER A 347 -2.67 13.26 9.11
C SER A 347 -1.28 12.84 8.60
N PHE A 348 -1.25 11.83 7.74
CA PHE A 348 -0.03 11.39 7.09
C PHE A 348 0.61 12.49 6.24
N ASP A 349 -0.20 13.25 5.50
CA ASP A 349 0.28 14.36 4.67
C ASP A 349 0.83 15.52 5.53
N ASP A 350 0.19 15.86 6.66
CA ASP A 350 0.71 16.87 7.58
C ASP A 350 2.12 16.55 8.08
N VAL A 351 2.37 15.29 8.40
CA VAL A 351 3.67 14.83 8.91
C VAL A 351 4.73 14.86 7.81
N ARG A 352 4.36 14.44 6.60
CA ARG A 352 5.21 14.51 5.40
C ARG A 352 5.60 15.95 5.08
N ASP A 353 4.64 16.85 5.03
CA ASP A 353 4.89 18.27 4.73
C ASP A 353 5.82 18.91 5.76
N ARG A 354 5.65 18.59 7.04
CA ARG A 354 6.55 19.04 8.09
C ARG A 354 7.98 18.52 7.93
N PHE A 355 8.14 17.24 7.59
CA PHE A 355 9.45 16.65 7.32
C PHE A 355 10.14 17.37 6.15
N LEU A 356 9.42 17.61 5.06
CA LEU A 356 9.95 18.28 3.86
C LEU A 356 10.21 19.77 4.06
N SER A 357 9.50 20.43 4.98
CA SER A 357 9.65 21.86 5.22
C SER A 357 10.90 22.21 6.05
N ASN A 358 11.60 21.22 6.59
CA ASN A 358 12.57 21.45 7.65
C ASN A 358 14.04 21.34 7.24
N LYS A 359 14.73 22.47 7.19
CA LYS A 359 16.20 22.47 7.29
C LYS A 359 16.68 22.78 8.72
N GLU A 360 16.01 23.63 9.45
CA GLU A 360 16.50 24.17 10.73
C GLU A 360 15.44 24.21 11.83
N ASN A 361 14.20 23.82 11.52
CA ASN A 361 13.11 23.87 12.48
C ASN A 361 13.11 22.64 13.39
N LYS A 362 13.64 22.78 14.59
CA LYS A 362 13.72 21.72 15.59
C LYS A 362 12.37 21.19 16.11
N THR A 363 11.25 21.80 15.69
CA THR A 363 9.89 21.32 16.01
C THR A 363 9.34 20.35 14.96
N SER A 364 10.00 20.24 13.79
CA SER A 364 9.62 19.30 12.73
C SER A 364 10.31 17.96 12.89
N PRO A 365 9.72 16.86 12.41
CA PRO A 365 10.36 15.56 12.45
C PRO A 365 11.58 15.52 11.52
N VAL A 366 12.56 14.72 11.87
CA VAL A 366 13.78 14.47 11.08
C VAL A 366 13.92 13.00 10.70
N ILE A 367 13.00 12.17 11.15
CA ILE A 367 12.80 10.76 10.76
C ILE A 367 11.34 10.62 10.32
N LEU A 368 11.10 10.03 9.15
CA LEU A 368 9.76 9.85 8.57
C LEU A 368 9.58 8.42 8.06
N LEU A 369 8.45 7.81 8.34
CA LEU A 369 8.04 6.54 7.73
C LEU A 369 7.15 6.82 6.52
N ASP A 370 7.53 6.41 5.32
CA ASP A 370 6.78 6.68 4.09
C ASP A 370 7.03 5.61 3.01
N TYR A 371 6.37 5.76 1.86
CA TYR A 371 6.59 4.90 0.70
C TYR A 371 7.95 5.14 0.07
N VAL A 372 8.62 4.05 -0.29
CA VAL A 372 9.91 4.08 -0.98
C VAL A 372 9.88 4.92 -2.26
N GLY A 373 8.83 4.82 -3.05
CA GLY A 373 8.68 5.56 -4.30
C GLY A 373 8.64 7.08 -4.17
N PHE A 374 8.38 7.61 -2.96
CA PHE A 374 8.36 9.06 -2.71
C PHE A 374 9.75 9.68 -2.57
N GLY A 375 10.79 8.90 -2.31
CA GLY A 375 12.14 9.46 -2.07
C GLY A 375 12.66 10.32 -3.22
N LEU A 376 12.36 9.97 -4.47
CA LEU A 376 12.71 10.82 -5.62
C LEU A 376 11.92 12.12 -5.66
N SER A 377 10.60 12.06 -5.37
CA SER A 377 9.79 13.28 -5.26
C SER A 377 10.30 14.17 -4.14
N PHE A 378 10.63 13.59 -2.98
CA PHE A 378 11.20 14.33 -1.86
C PHE A 378 12.55 14.98 -2.22
N ALA A 379 13.43 14.26 -2.91
CA ALA A 379 14.71 14.82 -3.35
C ALA A 379 14.52 16.02 -4.29
N ASN A 380 13.52 15.96 -5.19
CA ASN A 380 13.19 17.07 -6.07
C ASN A 380 12.57 18.25 -5.32
N ASP A 381 11.61 18.00 -4.43
CA ASP A 381 10.97 19.03 -3.61
C ASP A 381 11.99 19.75 -2.73
N ILE A 382 12.94 19.00 -2.14
CA ILE A 382 14.02 19.55 -1.34
C ILE A 382 15.00 20.34 -2.21
N LYS A 383 15.34 19.85 -3.42
CA LYS A 383 16.22 20.54 -4.37
C LYS A 383 15.68 21.91 -4.77
N ASP A 384 14.37 22.02 -4.92
CA ASP A 384 13.70 23.27 -5.31
C ASP A 384 13.43 24.20 -4.13
N ALA A 385 13.67 23.75 -2.90
CA ALA A 385 13.39 24.52 -1.67
C ALA A 385 14.40 25.65 -1.35
N GLY A 386 15.38 25.93 -2.23
CA GLY A 386 16.39 27.00 -2.02
C GLY A 386 17.29 26.72 -0.80
N ASP A 387 17.32 27.66 0.16
CA ASP A 387 18.17 27.55 1.36
C ASP A 387 17.69 26.48 2.36
N ARG A 388 16.53 25.86 2.13
CA ARG A 388 15.99 24.76 2.95
C ARG A 388 16.45 23.36 2.53
N LYS A 389 17.43 23.28 1.64
CA LYS A 389 17.95 22.00 1.15
C LYS A 389 18.59 21.17 2.25
N PHE A 390 18.23 19.89 2.27
CA PHE A 390 18.89 18.86 3.06
C PHE A 390 18.97 17.55 2.26
N SER A 391 19.88 16.67 2.63
CA SER A 391 19.99 15.35 2.03
C SER A 391 19.12 14.36 2.78
N ILE A 392 18.53 13.42 2.05
CA ILE A 392 17.80 12.31 2.64
C ILE A 392 18.61 11.02 2.51
N ALA A 393 18.49 10.16 3.51
CA ALA A 393 18.85 8.75 3.41
C ALA A 393 17.67 7.89 3.82
N MET A 394 17.72 6.61 3.46
CA MET A 394 16.66 5.65 3.78
C MET A 394 17.21 4.48 4.58
N PHE A 395 16.35 3.82 5.33
CA PHE A 395 16.68 2.57 6.01
C PHE A 395 15.43 1.69 6.18
N ASP A 396 15.68 0.39 6.34
CA ASP A 396 14.66 -0.63 6.58
C ASP A 396 14.06 -0.51 7.97
N TYR A 397 12.99 -1.25 8.22
CA TYR A 397 12.44 -1.39 9.55
C TYR A 397 13.45 -2.05 10.49
N PRO A 398 13.88 -1.36 11.57
CA PRO A 398 14.70 -1.98 12.60
C PRO A 398 13.92 -3.11 13.29
N TYR A 399 14.52 -4.28 13.50
CA TYR A 399 13.82 -5.34 14.20
C TYR A 399 13.68 -5.04 15.70
N MET A 400 12.55 -5.45 16.31
CA MET A 400 12.36 -5.33 17.75
C MET A 400 13.14 -6.43 18.48
N GLU A 401 13.96 -6.00 19.44
CA GLU A 401 14.68 -6.91 20.31
C GLU A 401 13.74 -7.41 21.41
N CYS A 402 13.60 -8.70 21.53
CA CYS A 402 12.81 -9.30 22.59
C CYS A 402 13.66 -9.46 23.86
N SER A 403 13.52 -8.51 24.77
CA SER A 403 14.32 -8.41 26.00
C SER A 403 13.86 -9.30 27.16
N HIS A 404 12.82 -10.12 26.96
CA HIS A 404 12.27 -10.93 28.05
C HIS A 404 12.82 -12.36 28.03
N GLU A 405 12.88 -12.99 29.21
CA GLU A 405 13.25 -14.42 29.40
C GLU A 405 12.44 -15.37 28.52
N LYS A 406 11.22 -14.97 28.13
CA LYS A 406 10.41 -15.64 27.12
C LYS A 406 10.63 -14.93 25.77
N LYS A 407 11.21 -15.63 24.82
CA LYS A 407 11.39 -15.15 23.46
C LYS A 407 10.03 -14.97 22.78
N HIS A 408 9.49 -13.73 22.81
CA HIS A 408 8.19 -13.43 22.22
C HIS A 408 8.27 -13.17 20.70
N CYS A 409 9.43 -12.78 20.18
CA CYS A 409 9.66 -12.63 18.75
C CYS A 409 9.94 -13.98 18.09
N THR A 410 9.43 -14.19 16.89
CA THR A 410 9.67 -15.42 16.12
C THR A 410 10.92 -15.35 15.26
N THR A 411 11.38 -14.13 14.94
CA THR A 411 12.58 -13.88 14.11
C THR A 411 13.43 -12.74 14.68
N ASP A 412 14.71 -12.77 14.38
CA ASP A 412 15.67 -11.68 14.67
C ASP A 412 15.81 -10.71 13.50
N PHE A 413 14.85 -10.66 12.60
CA PHE A 413 14.70 -9.73 11.50
C PHE A 413 13.22 -9.46 11.26
N VAL A 414 12.93 -8.41 10.52
CA VAL A 414 11.57 -8.06 10.09
C VAL A 414 11.42 -8.18 8.58
N ARG A 415 10.19 -8.37 8.13
CA ARG A 415 9.80 -8.29 6.73
C ARG A 415 9.07 -6.98 6.49
N ASP A 416 9.23 -6.46 5.29
CA ASP A 416 8.68 -5.16 4.95
C ASP A 416 7.18 -5.21 4.71
N VAL A 417 6.55 -4.07 4.82
CA VAL A 417 5.18 -3.89 4.36
C VAL A 417 5.21 -3.56 2.89
N GLY A 418 4.66 -4.48 2.11
CA GLY A 418 4.32 -4.22 0.74
C GLY A 418 2.84 -3.86 0.58
N GLY A 419 2.54 -3.18 -0.48
CA GLY A 419 1.21 -2.88 -0.95
C GLY A 419 1.17 -2.98 -2.46
N ASN A 420 -0.01 -2.76 -3.02
CA ASN A 420 -0.20 -2.72 -4.46
C ASN A 420 -0.68 -1.34 -4.86
N GLY A 421 -0.27 -0.91 -6.05
CA GLY A 421 -0.73 0.30 -6.70
C GLY A 421 -1.06 0.06 -8.17
N GLY A 422 -1.64 1.06 -8.82
CA GLY A 422 -1.96 0.97 -10.22
C GLY A 422 -2.89 -0.20 -10.55
N TYR A 423 -3.98 -0.32 -9.82
CA TYR A 423 -4.96 -1.39 -9.95
C TYR A 423 -5.73 -1.31 -11.26
N LEU A 424 -5.87 -2.45 -11.95
CA LEU A 424 -6.49 -2.57 -13.26
C LEU A 424 -7.51 -3.69 -13.26
N SER A 425 -8.76 -3.35 -13.53
CA SER A 425 -9.86 -4.28 -13.79
C SER A 425 -10.56 -3.91 -15.09
N ILE A 426 -11.18 -4.88 -15.75
CA ILE A 426 -11.95 -4.67 -16.98
C ILE A 426 -13.42 -4.93 -16.67
N TYR A 427 -14.31 -4.03 -17.05
CA TYR A 427 -15.74 -4.30 -17.06
C TYR A 427 -16.07 -5.26 -18.21
N ALA A 428 -16.64 -6.43 -17.89
CA ALA A 428 -16.88 -7.49 -18.87
C ALA A 428 -18.37 -7.87 -19.00
N LYS A 429 -19.20 -7.58 -17.99
CA LYS A 429 -20.61 -8.00 -17.97
C LYS A 429 -21.39 -7.45 -19.16
N GLY A 430 -21.97 -8.36 -19.96
CA GLY A 430 -22.80 -7.99 -21.12
C GLY A 430 -22.02 -7.57 -22.37
N ARG A 431 -20.68 -7.63 -22.35
CA ARG A 431 -19.83 -7.41 -23.52
C ARG A 431 -19.59 -8.68 -24.32
N SER A 432 -19.38 -8.54 -25.60
CA SER A 432 -18.89 -9.62 -26.45
C SER A 432 -17.44 -9.99 -26.08
N GLU A 433 -17.04 -11.21 -26.43
CA GLU A 433 -15.67 -11.69 -26.24
C GLU A 433 -14.66 -10.78 -26.95
N GLU A 434 -14.95 -10.36 -28.17
CA GLU A 434 -14.09 -9.47 -28.96
C GLU A 434 -13.90 -8.08 -28.29
N GLU A 435 -14.97 -7.54 -27.69
CA GLU A 435 -14.85 -6.28 -26.94
C GLU A 435 -13.97 -6.43 -25.70
N VAL A 436 -14.11 -7.54 -24.97
CA VAL A 436 -13.27 -7.82 -23.79
C VAL A 436 -11.82 -8.05 -24.20
N GLU A 437 -11.58 -8.83 -25.27
CA GLU A 437 -10.24 -9.06 -25.81
C GLU A 437 -9.50 -7.73 -26.13
N LYS A 438 -10.19 -6.76 -26.69
CA LYS A 438 -9.63 -5.42 -26.98
C LYS A 438 -9.11 -4.74 -25.70
N TYR A 439 -9.84 -4.84 -24.58
CA TYR A 439 -9.39 -4.30 -23.31
C TYR A 439 -8.24 -5.10 -22.70
N VAL A 440 -8.27 -6.42 -22.85
CA VAL A 440 -7.16 -7.31 -22.42
C VAL A 440 -5.89 -6.97 -23.20
N ASP A 441 -6.01 -6.74 -24.52
CA ASP A 441 -4.90 -6.35 -25.38
C ASP A 441 -4.26 -5.03 -24.91
N PHE A 442 -5.07 -4.03 -24.58
CA PHE A 442 -4.58 -2.77 -24.02
C PHE A 442 -3.87 -2.96 -22.67
N ILE A 443 -4.40 -3.81 -21.76
CA ILE A 443 -3.72 -4.09 -20.50
C ILE A 443 -2.42 -4.87 -20.75
N LYS A 444 -2.38 -5.81 -21.73
CA LYS A 444 -1.14 -6.48 -22.12
C LYS A 444 -0.09 -5.50 -22.64
N PHE A 445 -0.53 -4.48 -23.41
CA PHE A 445 0.36 -3.41 -23.82
C PHE A 445 0.87 -2.60 -22.63
N PHE A 446 -0.03 -2.12 -21.77
CA PHE A 446 0.35 -1.34 -20.59
C PHE A 446 1.24 -2.13 -19.62
N MET A 447 0.91 -3.41 -19.39
CA MET A 447 1.66 -4.34 -18.54
C MET A 447 2.73 -5.11 -19.33
N SER A 448 3.43 -4.43 -20.24
CA SER A 448 4.60 -4.94 -20.95
C SER A 448 5.83 -4.08 -20.62
N PRO A 449 7.05 -4.59 -20.80
CA PRO A 449 8.28 -3.80 -20.62
C PRO A 449 8.25 -2.49 -21.44
N TYR A 450 7.79 -2.58 -22.69
CA TYR A 450 7.67 -1.42 -23.54
C TYR A 450 6.61 -0.41 -23.05
N GLY A 451 5.40 -0.88 -22.74
CA GLY A 451 4.30 -0.01 -22.29
C GLY A 451 4.61 0.69 -20.96
N GLN A 452 5.22 -0.01 -20.00
CA GLN A 452 5.64 0.59 -18.73
C GLN A 452 6.81 1.57 -18.92
N SER A 453 7.74 1.29 -19.82
CA SER A 453 8.83 2.24 -20.13
C SER A 453 8.29 3.52 -20.80
N VAL A 454 7.28 3.40 -21.67
CA VAL A 454 6.56 4.57 -22.22
C VAL A 454 5.87 5.36 -21.11
N PHE A 455 5.20 4.67 -20.17
CA PHE A 455 4.54 5.31 -19.03
C PHE A 455 5.54 6.10 -18.17
N CYS A 456 6.63 5.45 -17.76
CA CYS A 456 7.70 6.07 -16.99
C CYS A 456 8.32 7.25 -17.74
N GLY A 457 8.61 7.10 -19.03
CA GLY A 457 9.13 8.18 -19.88
C GLY A 457 8.20 9.38 -19.98
N GLY A 458 6.88 9.14 -20.02
CA GLY A 458 5.87 10.22 -20.01
C GLY A 458 5.85 11.00 -18.70
N MET A 459 6.01 10.33 -17.56
CA MET A 459 6.13 10.96 -16.24
C MET A 459 7.45 11.71 -16.09
N SER A 460 8.56 11.08 -16.47
CA SER A 460 9.92 11.64 -16.35
C SER A 460 10.07 12.98 -17.10
N LYS A 461 9.40 13.15 -18.24
CA LYS A 461 9.38 14.44 -18.98
C LYS A 461 8.79 15.59 -18.17
N GLN A 462 8.06 15.30 -17.11
CA GLN A 462 7.47 16.27 -16.18
C GLN A 462 8.18 16.29 -14.81
N ASN A 463 9.34 15.67 -14.70
CA ASN A 463 10.06 15.45 -13.43
C ASN A 463 9.22 14.72 -12.36
N LEU A 464 8.34 13.82 -12.80
CA LEU A 464 7.48 13.03 -11.91
C LEU A 464 7.93 11.58 -11.89
N SER A 465 7.78 10.92 -10.75
CA SER A 465 8.04 9.49 -10.55
C SER A 465 6.75 8.70 -10.25
N PRO A 466 6.69 7.40 -10.57
CA PRO A 466 5.63 6.52 -10.07
C PRO A 466 5.68 6.43 -8.53
N ASP A 467 4.55 6.04 -7.92
CA ASP A 467 4.47 5.92 -6.45
C ASP A 467 5.21 4.69 -5.91
N GLY A 468 5.45 3.70 -6.77
CA GLY A 468 6.14 2.47 -6.39
C GLY A 468 6.88 1.84 -7.55
N LEU A 469 7.56 0.74 -7.25
CA LEU A 469 8.25 -0.07 -8.24
C LEU A 469 7.26 -0.67 -9.23
N THR A 470 7.63 -0.73 -10.51
CA THR A 470 6.80 -1.44 -11.48
C THR A 470 6.80 -2.94 -11.21
N THR A 471 5.63 -3.56 -11.36
CA THR A 471 5.49 -5.02 -11.28
C THR A 471 5.83 -5.72 -12.61
N VAL A 472 6.22 -4.96 -13.62
CA VAL A 472 6.68 -5.47 -14.92
C VAL A 472 8.20 -5.50 -14.94
N LYS A 473 8.77 -6.64 -15.30
CA LYS A 473 10.23 -6.82 -15.43
C LYS A 473 10.74 -6.14 -16.71
N HIS A 474 12.05 -5.86 -16.76
CA HIS A 474 12.75 -5.31 -17.92
C HIS A 474 12.25 -3.93 -18.38
N VAL A 475 11.63 -3.19 -17.49
CA VAL A 475 11.22 -1.81 -17.72
C VAL A 475 12.45 -0.91 -17.68
N VAL A 476 12.54 0.03 -18.62
CA VAL A 476 13.57 1.07 -18.61
C VAL A 476 12.97 2.35 -18.04
N MET A 477 13.57 2.81 -16.98
CA MET A 477 13.31 4.12 -16.36
C MET A 477 14.45 5.08 -16.74
N ASN A 478 14.30 6.37 -16.45
CA ASN A 478 15.41 7.30 -16.61
C ASN A 478 16.59 6.92 -15.69
N ASP A 479 17.79 7.42 -15.98
CA ASP A 479 19.01 7.07 -15.26
C ASP A 479 18.93 7.44 -13.77
N GLU A 480 18.29 8.55 -13.43
CA GLU A 480 18.12 8.99 -12.05
C GLU A 480 17.27 7.98 -11.26
N TRP A 481 16.15 7.53 -11.81
CA TRP A 481 15.30 6.53 -11.15
C TRP A 481 15.96 5.15 -11.11
N THR A 482 16.62 4.77 -12.20
CA THR A 482 17.36 3.51 -12.26
C THR A 482 18.46 3.50 -11.20
N THR A 483 19.20 4.59 -11.06
CA THR A 483 20.22 4.74 -10.02
C THR A 483 19.60 4.73 -8.63
N TYR A 484 18.49 5.43 -8.43
CA TYR A 484 17.76 5.46 -7.17
C TYR A 484 17.30 4.07 -6.74
N PHE A 485 16.55 3.37 -7.57
CA PHE A 485 16.00 2.07 -7.20
C PHE A 485 17.03 0.94 -7.15
N ASN A 486 18.04 0.94 -8.02
CA ASN A 486 19.12 -0.05 -7.99
C ASN A 486 20.14 0.23 -6.88
N GLY A 487 20.25 1.47 -6.44
CA GLY A 487 21.14 1.88 -5.36
C GLY A 487 20.59 1.67 -3.96
N MET A 488 19.30 1.32 -3.82
CA MET A 488 18.62 1.28 -2.53
C MET A 488 19.30 0.35 -1.52
N GLU A 489 19.71 -0.84 -1.94
CA GLU A 489 20.38 -1.79 -1.05
C GLU A 489 21.76 -1.34 -0.61
N ASN A 490 22.53 -0.73 -1.50
CA ASN A 490 23.94 -0.41 -1.28
C ASN A 490 24.18 1.04 -0.84
N VAL A 491 23.34 1.96 -1.31
CA VAL A 491 23.49 3.41 -1.07
C VAL A 491 22.55 3.90 0.02
N TRP A 492 21.35 3.30 0.10
CA TRP A 492 20.29 3.76 0.99
C TRP A 492 20.05 2.83 2.18
N ASN A 493 20.80 1.72 2.31
CA ASN A 493 20.65 0.71 3.37
C ASN A 493 19.25 0.07 3.45
N VAL A 494 18.54 -0.03 2.33
CA VAL A 494 17.23 -0.67 2.24
C VAL A 494 17.39 -2.04 1.59
N LYS A 495 17.24 -3.11 2.37
CA LYS A 495 17.55 -4.49 1.95
C LYS A 495 16.33 -5.30 1.52
N PHE A 496 15.14 -4.84 1.83
CA PHE A 496 13.88 -5.56 1.55
C PHE A 496 13.95 -7.06 1.88
N ASN A 497 13.78 -7.39 3.16
CA ASN A 497 13.83 -8.76 3.65
C ASN A 497 12.61 -9.62 3.26
N GLY A 498 11.86 -9.21 2.26
CA GLY A 498 10.61 -9.82 1.80
C GLY A 498 9.38 -9.18 2.44
N LEU A 499 8.20 -9.63 2.06
CA LEU A 499 6.93 -9.06 2.53
C LEU A 499 6.42 -9.81 3.75
N CYS A 500 5.87 -9.07 4.72
CA CYS A 500 5.25 -9.64 5.89
C CYS A 500 3.91 -10.31 5.57
N ASP A 501 3.68 -11.47 6.18
CA ASP A 501 2.41 -12.19 6.14
C ASP A 501 1.46 -11.68 7.22
N MET A 502 0.37 -11.08 6.80
CA MET A 502 -0.40 -10.22 7.65
C MET A 502 -1.63 -10.80 8.28
N ASN A 503 -2.21 -11.77 7.59
CA ASN A 503 -3.64 -12.00 7.72
C ASN A 503 -4.15 -12.39 9.12
N PRO A 504 -3.49 -13.26 9.90
CA PRO A 504 -4.03 -13.61 11.21
C PRO A 504 -4.01 -12.44 12.19
N PHE A 505 -2.88 -11.74 12.28
CA PHE A 505 -2.68 -10.69 13.28
C PHE A 505 -3.36 -9.36 12.89
N GLN A 506 -3.47 -9.07 11.60
CA GLN A 506 -4.16 -7.88 11.12
C GLN A 506 -5.58 -7.76 11.66
N ARG A 507 -6.23 -8.89 11.89
CA ARG A 507 -7.59 -8.94 12.47
C ARG A 507 -7.69 -8.31 13.87
N MET A 508 -6.57 -8.16 14.59
CA MET A 508 -6.57 -7.51 15.90
C MET A 508 -6.65 -5.98 15.85
N TYR A 509 -6.24 -5.35 14.76
CA TYR A 509 -6.16 -3.90 14.67
C TYR A 509 -6.86 -3.30 13.46
N SER A 510 -7.00 -4.02 12.39
CA SER A 510 -7.67 -3.55 11.17
C SER A 510 -8.70 -4.55 10.72
N HIS A 511 -9.94 -4.11 10.63
CA HIS A 511 -11.02 -4.87 10.06
C HIS A 511 -11.45 -4.20 8.77
N GLY A 512 -11.20 -4.86 7.63
CA GLY A 512 -11.59 -4.35 6.33
C GLY A 512 -13.11 -4.08 6.27
N GLY A 513 -13.50 -2.81 6.39
CA GLY A 513 -14.85 -2.34 6.15
C GLY A 513 -15.67 -1.89 7.36
N SER A 514 -15.17 -2.00 8.59
CA SER A 514 -15.88 -1.45 9.76
C SER A 514 -15.21 -0.20 10.30
N THR A 515 -15.68 0.95 9.87
CA THR A 515 -15.22 2.27 10.39
C THR A 515 -15.30 2.36 11.91
N SER A 516 -16.34 1.80 12.54
CA SER A 516 -16.49 1.85 13.99
C SER A 516 -15.44 1.01 14.73
N TYR A 517 -15.06 -0.15 14.20
CA TYR A 517 -13.98 -0.98 14.75
C TYR A 517 -12.65 -0.25 14.67
N SER A 518 -12.29 0.22 13.48
CA SER A 518 -11.04 0.93 13.22
C SER A 518 -10.94 2.21 14.05
N GLN A 519 -12.02 2.96 14.18
CA GLN A 519 -12.08 4.14 15.04
C GLN A 519 -11.82 3.79 16.51
N ALA A 520 -12.49 2.76 17.03
CA ALA A 520 -12.31 2.34 18.42
C ALA A 520 -10.87 1.89 18.70
N PHE A 521 -10.28 1.08 17.81
CA PHE A 521 -8.89 0.68 17.92
C PHE A 521 -7.96 1.90 17.87
N GLY A 522 -8.17 2.82 16.91
CA GLY A 522 -7.42 4.05 16.78
C GLY A 522 -7.48 4.92 18.03
N ASP A 523 -8.66 5.00 18.68
CA ASP A 523 -8.83 5.75 19.94
C ASP A 523 -7.99 5.15 21.08
N TYR A 524 -7.94 3.82 21.21
CA TYR A 524 -7.09 3.17 22.21
C TYR A 524 -5.61 3.41 21.93
N MET A 525 -5.17 3.29 20.68
CA MET A 525 -3.77 3.51 20.31
C MET A 525 -3.35 4.97 20.47
N ARG A 526 -4.19 5.94 20.10
CA ARG A 526 -3.92 7.36 20.34
C ARG A 526 -3.73 7.66 21.82
N LYS A 527 -4.61 7.17 22.68
CA LYS A 527 -4.52 7.34 24.14
C LYS A 527 -3.28 6.68 24.71
N PHE A 528 -2.90 5.53 24.18
CA PHE A 528 -1.67 4.85 24.57
C PHE A 528 -0.43 5.66 24.18
N ILE A 529 -0.32 6.07 22.91
CA ILE A 529 0.86 6.77 22.39
C ILE A 529 1.00 8.18 22.97
N ASN A 530 -0.09 8.93 23.15
CA ASN A 530 -0.02 10.25 23.77
C ASN A 530 0.12 10.21 25.31
N GLY A 531 0.15 9.02 25.90
CA GLY A 531 0.38 8.83 27.33
C GLY A 531 -0.81 9.13 28.23
N SER A 532 -2.01 9.36 27.67
CA SER A 532 -3.22 9.62 28.47
C SER A 532 -3.80 8.38 29.12
N GLU A 533 -3.46 7.18 28.66
CA GLU A 533 -3.81 5.93 29.31
C GLU A 533 -2.62 4.96 29.41
N SER A 534 -2.64 4.11 30.44
CA SER A 534 -1.62 3.07 30.64
C SER A 534 -1.78 1.93 29.63
N LEU A 535 -0.73 1.15 29.43
CA LEU A 535 -0.76 -0.07 28.63
C LEU A 535 -1.87 -1.03 29.09
N GLU A 536 -1.95 -1.27 30.40
CA GLU A 536 -2.94 -2.19 30.98
C GLU A 536 -4.37 -1.71 30.74
N SER A 537 -4.64 -0.40 30.91
CA SER A 537 -5.95 0.20 30.63
C SER A 537 -6.35 0.00 29.18
N VAL A 538 -5.42 0.25 28.25
CA VAL A 538 -5.69 0.14 26.81
C VAL A 538 -5.91 -1.31 26.39
N THR A 539 -5.06 -2.24 26.83
CA THR A 539 -5.19 -3.66 26.45
C THR A 539 -6.45 -4.30 27.02
N ASN A 540 -6.79 -4.01 28.27
CA ASN A 540 -8.03 -4.50 28.90
C ASN A 540 -9.27 -3.88 28.23
N GLY A 541 -9.28 -2.57 28.05
CA GLY A 541 -10.40 -1.87 27.39
C GLY A 541 -10.65 -2.34 25.96
N TRP A 542 -9.57 -2.64 25.22
CA TRP A 542 -9.68 -3.20 23.88
C TRP A 542 -10.20 -4.65 23.92
N ALA A 543 -9.64 -5.50 24.80
CA ALA A 543 -10.09 -6.86 24.96
C ALA A 543 -11.59 -6.96 25.28
N ASP A 544 -12.12 -6.06 26.11
CA ASP A 544 -13.54 -6.03 26.47
C ASP A 544 -14.45 -5.69 25.28
N LYS A 545 -13.95 -4.95 24.30
CA LYS A 545 -14.75 -4.48 23.17
C LYS A 545 -14.62 -5.32 21.90
N ILE A 546 -13.45 -5.93 21.69
CA ILE A 546 -13.14 -6.63 20.43
C ILE A 546 -14.14 -7.74 20.12
N VAL A 547 -14.58 -8.50 21.11
CA VAL A 547 -15.55 -9.58 20.96
C VAL A 547 -16.86 -9.07 20.36
N GLY A 548 -17.42 -7.99 20.90
CA GLY A 548 -18.68 -7.42 20.43
C GLY A 548 -18.60 -6.92 18.99
N TYR A 549 -17.47 -6.36 18.57
CA TYR A 549 -17.26 -5.95 17.18
C TYR A 549 -17.28 -7.14 16.21
N TYR A 550 -16.60 -8.23 16.57
CA TYR A 550 -16.57 -9.41 15.71
C TYR A 550 -17.90 -10.16 15.69
N GLU A 551 -18.60 -10.26 16.81
CA GLU A 551 -19.93 -10.85 16.83
C GLU A 551 -20.94 -10.11 15.92
N ASN A 552 -20.83 -8.79 15.87
CA ASN A 552 -21.63 -7.98 14.95
C ASN A 552 -21.27 -8.25 13.48
N GLU A 553 -19.99 -8.40 13.19
CA GLU A 553 -19.51 -8.76 11.86
C GLU A 553 -19.99 -10.16 11.45
N PHE A 554 -19.87 -11.15 12.34
CA PHE A 554 -20.36 -12.50 12.07
C PHE A 554 -21.85 -12.47 11.74
N SER A 555 -22.64 -11.73 12.52
CA SER A 555 -24.07 -11.55 12.25
C SER A 555 -24.35 -10.90 10.90
N ALA A 556 -23.57 -9.89 10.51
CA ALA A 556 -23.70 -9.23 9.21
C ALA A 556 -23.36 -10.17 8.03
N LYS A 557 -22.48 -11.16 8.25
CA LYS A 557 -22.16 -12.22 7.27
C LYS A 557 -23.16 -13.40 7.28
N GLY A 558 -24.17 -13.36 8.13
CA GLY A 558 -25.11 -14.47 8.32
C GLY A 558 -24.49 -15.66 9.07
N TYR A 559 -23.44 -15.41 9.86
CA TYR A 559 -22.82 -16.40 10.72
C TYR A 559 -23.40 -16.35 12.14
N LYS A 560 -23.31 -17.46 12.86
CA LYS A 560 -23.60 -17.44 14.30
C LYS A 560 -22.60 -16.52 15.01
N LYS A 561 -23.06 -15.72 15.97
CA LYS A 561 -22.20 -14.80 16.71
C LYS A 561 -21.00 -15.49 17.38
N THR A 562 -21.21 -16.73 17.85
CA THR A 562 -20.22 -17.53 18.57
C THR A 562 -19.50 -18.56 17.69
N CYS A 563 -19.59 -18.43 16.35
CA CYS A 563 -19.02 -19.41 15.41
C CYS A 563 -17.51 -19.65 15.62
N TYR A 564 -16.79 -18.66 16.10
CA TYR A 564 -15.35 -18.79 16.39
C TYR A 564 -15.04 -19.78 17.53
N LYS A 565 -16.00 -20.08 18.41
CA LYS A 565 -15.81 -21.07 19.49
C LYS A 565 -15.70 -22.50 18.96
N ASN A 566 -16.24 -22.76 17.78
CA ASN A 566 -16.18 -24.04 17.08
C ASN A 566 -15.60 -23.83 15.68
N PRO A 567 -14.30 -23.58 15.54
CA PRO A 567 -13.70 -23.16 14.27
C PRO A 567 -13.71 -24.27 13.19
N THR A 568 -14.03 -25.51 13.53
CA THR A 568 -14.16 -26.62 12.58
C THR A 568 -15.55 -26.68 11.91
N ASP A 569 -16.54 -26.09 12.57
CA ASP A 569 -17.94 -26.17 12.13
C ASP A 569 -18.24 -25.11 11.05
N ASN A 570 -19.23 -25.42 10.21
CA ASN A 570 -19.72 -24.43 9.26
C ASN A 570 -20.36 -23.24 10.03
N PRO A 571 -19.88 -21.99 9.83
CA PRO A 571 -20.38 -20.84 10.59
C PRO A 571 -21.86 -20.50 10.35
N LYS A 572 -22.44 -21.03 9.27
CA LYS A 572 -23.87 -20.83 8.91
C LYS A 572 -24.78 -21.93 9.42
N SER A 573 -24.24 -23.05 9.87
CA SER A 573 -25.03 -24.22 10.30
C SER A 573 -25.56 -24.10 11.73
#